data_7484e314ddc1be1dd1a40e0cac6d052c
#
_entry.id   7484e314ddc1be1dd1a40e0cac6d052c
#
_cell.length_a   1.000
_cell.length_b   1.000
_cell.length_c   1.000
_cell.angle_alpha   90.00
_cell.angle_beta   90.00
_cell.angle_gamma   90.00
#
_symmetry.space_group_name_H-M   'P 1'
#
loop_
_entity.id
_entity.type
_entity.pdbx_description
1 polymer ?
#
loop_
_entity_poly.entity_id
_entity_poly.type
_entity_poly.pdbx_seq_one_letter_code
_entity_poly.pdbx_strand_id
1 'polypeptide(L)'
;MLKPVKARLRTLFFRGVEPVSGNRLRLLQGGAEFFPALIAAIDAARIEVHLETYIFNADPTARTVRDALMRAARRGVRVRLLIDGVGARALPAAWLDALKTAGVGVLSYRPLVGRWRSNPLSLRRLHRKLAVIDARIALVGGMNLIDDFEPVRFDAPRLDFSVEVQGPLLSRIHQSARNLWWLVALTQLQPDRRKAAVEPSWPTDGHVRAAFVVRDNFAHRRDIERVYHAALALARDEILIANAYFLPGRRFRNLLRKAAARGVRVSLLVQGRT
;
A
#
# COMPACT_ATOMS: atom_id res chain seq x y z
N MET A 1 28.63 -25.61 10.33
CA MET A 1 27.35 -26.28 10.66
C MET A 1 26.21 -25.33 11.04
N LEU A 2 25.96 -24.23 10.31
CA LEU A 2 24.92 -23.22 10.65
C LEU A 2 23.77 -23.13 9.61
N LYS A 3 23.81 -23.94 8.55
CA LYS A 3 22.79 -23.94 7.46
C LYS A 3 21.38 -24.48 7.85
N PRO A 4 21.23 -25.54 8.66
CA PRO A 4 19.89 -26.12 8.91
C PRO A 4 19.02 -25.31 9.85
N VAL A 5 19.59 -24.53 10.79
CA VAL A 5 18.81 -23.68 11.72
C VAL A 5 18.20 -22.48 11.00
N LYS A 6 18.94 -21.86 10.03
CA LYS A 6 18.42 -20.77 9.20
C LYS A 6 17.25 -21.19 8.30
N ALA A 7 17.28 -22.41 7.77
CA ALA A 7 16.22 -22.96 6.93
C ALA A 7 14.94 -23.24 7.76
N ARG A 8 15.06 -23.83 8.94
CA ARG A 8 13.92 -24.12 9.83
C ARG A 8 13.25 -22.83 10.37
N LEU A 9 14.02 -21.82 10.76
CA LEU A 9 13.47 -20.54 11.19
C LEU A 9 12.76 -19.83 10.03
N ARG A 10 13.30 -19.86 8.80
CA ARG A 10 12.63 -19.35 7.59
C ARG A 10 11.25 -20.01 7.38
N THR A 11 11.15 -21.33 7.50
CA THR A 11 9.91 -22.07 7.26
C THR A 11 8.85 -21.79 8.35
N LEU A 12 9.26 -21.61 9.61
CA LEU A 12 8.35 -21.36 10.72
C LEU A 12 7.76 -19.94 10.73
N PHE A 13 8.54 -18.92 10.33
CA PHE A 13 8.14 -17.52 10.42
C PHE A 13 7.52 -16.97 9.14
N PHE A 14 7.84 -17.54 7.98
CA PHE A 14 7.35 -17.10 6.67
C PHE A 14 6.32 -18.05 6.06
N ARG A 15 5.59 -18.83 6.86
CA ARG A 15 4.49 -19.66 6.35
C ARG A 15 3.51 -18.80 5.54
N GLY A 16 3.39 -19.05 4.24
CA GLY A 16 2.50 -18.32 3.33
C GLY A 16 3.10 -17.05 2.71
N VAL A 17 4.34 -16.66 3.07
CA VAL A 17 5.06 -15.53 2.46
C VAL A 17 6.28 -16.07 1.73
N GLU A 18 6.15 -16.29 0.44
CA GLU A 18 7.25 -16.78 -0.40
C GLU A 18 7.93 -15.60 -1.10
N PRO A 19 9.22 -15.34 -0.80
CA PRO A 19 9.99 -14.35 -1.54
C PRO A 19 10.25 -14.82 -2.97
N VAL A 20 10.05 -13.93 -3.92
CA VAL A 20 10.26 -14.12 -5.36
C VAL A 20 11.51 -13.36 -5.78
N SER A 21 12.41 -13.99 -6.50
CA SER A 21 13.63 -13.35 -7.08
C SER A 21 13.31 -12.70 -8.41
N GLY A 22 14.23 -11.87 -8.93
CA GLY A 22 14.08 -11.25 -10.24
C GLY A 22 13.33 -9.92 -10.22
N ASN A 23 13.19 -9.28 -9.05
CA ASN A 23 12.52 -7.98 -8.96
C ASN A 23 13.53 -6.82 -9.03
N ARG A 24 13.08 -5.70 -9.57
CA ARG A 24 13.70 -4.39 -9.45
C ARG A 24 12.87 -3.56 -8.48
N LEU A 25 13.51 -3.02 -7.45
CA LEU A 25 12.85 -2.20 -6.44
C LEU A 25 13.55 -0.83 -6.39
N ARG A 26 12.76 0.24 -6.33
CA ARG A 26 13.22 1.60 -6.09
C ARG A 26 12.49 2.16 -4.88
N LEU A 27 13.22 2.57 -3.87
CA LEU A 27 12.66 3.28 -2.72
C LEU A 27 12.33 4.71 -3.15
N LEU A 28 11.14 5.18 -2.78
CA LEU A 28 10.66 6.55 -2.99
C LEU A 28 10.46 7.17 -1.61
N GLN A 29 11.19 8.23 -1.33
CA GLN A 29 11.13 8.94 -0.07
C GLN A 29 10.29 10.21 -0.20
N GLY A 30 9.22 10.30 0.60
CA GLY A 30 8.31 11.45 0.64
C GLY A 30 7.56 11.67 -0.67
N GLY A 31 6.71 12.69 -0.68
CA GLY A 31 5.89 13.05 -1.83
C GLY A 31 6.69 13.60 -2.99
N ALA A 32 7.84 14.23 -2.72
CA ALA A 32 8.70 14.79 -3.75
C ALA A 32 9.19 13.73 -4.75
N GLU A 33 9.38 12.49 -4.34
CA GLU A 33 9.73 11.38 -5.23
C GLU A 33 8.50 10.55 -5.64
N PHE A 34 7.56 10.35 -4.70
CA PHE A 34 6.41 9.49 -4.94
C PHE A 34 5.43 10.06 -5.97
N PHE A 35 4.99 11.32 -5.82
CA PHE A 35 3.96 11.87 -6.69
C PHE A 35 4.41 12.03 -8.14
N PRO A 36 5.61 12.53 -8.45
CA PRO A 36 6.10 12.55 -9.83
C PRO A 36 6.18 11.15 -10.43
N ALA A 37 6.66 10.14 -9.67
CA ALA A 37 6.74 8.76 -10.16
C ALA A 37 5.35 8.17 -10.43
N LEU A 38 4.38 8.40 -9.53
CA LEU A 38 3.00 7.95 -9.70
C LEU A 38 2.35 8.60 -10.94
N ILE A 39 2.46 9.92 -11.08
CA ILE A 39 1.88 10.66 -12.19
C ILE A 39 2.49 10.23 -13.52
N ALA A 40 3.82 10.12 -13.59
CA ALA A 40 4.51 9.67 -14.81
C ALA A 40 4.06 8.25 -15.21
N ALA A 41 3.90 7.33 -14.24
CA ALA A 41 3.41 5.99 -14.51
C ALA A 41 1.95 6.00 -15.03
N ILE A 42 1.07 6.83 -14.43
CA ILE A 42 -0.33 6.97 -14.87
C ILE A 42 -0.40 7.60 -16.27
N ASP A 43 0.41 8.61 -16.56
CA ASP A 43 0.42 9.26 -17.86
C ASP A 43 1.00 8.34 -18.97
N ALA A 44 1.91 7.42 -18.61
CA ALA A 44 2.42 6.40 -19.51
C ALA A 44 1.48 5.18 -19.67
N ALA A 45 0.42 5.06 -18.86
CA ALA A 45 -0.49 3.92 -18.88
C ALA A 45 -1.22 3.78 -20.23
N ARG A 46 -1.37 2.53 -20.69
CA ARG A 46 -2.02 2.18 -21.96
C ARG A 46 -3.21 1.25 -21.80
N ILE A 47 -3.26 0.45 -20.71
CA ILE A 47 -4.26 -0.61 -20.54
C ILE A 47 -5.10 -0.39 -19.30
N GLU A 48 -4.46 -0.34 -18.12
CA GLU A 48 -5.17 -0.16 -16.87
C GLU A 48 -4.36 0.50 -15.76
N VAL A 49 -5.08 1.20 -14.89
CA VAL A 49 -4.57 1.77 -13.63
C VAL A 49 -5.48 1.29 -12.50
N HIS A 50 -4.90 0.66 -11.48
CA HIS A 50 -5.52 0.42 -10.19
C HIS A 50 -4.86 1.35 -9.16
N LEU A 51 -5.66 2.13 -8.44
CA LEU A 51 -5.18 3.00 -7.37
C LEU A 51 -6.04 2.80 -6.14
N GLU A 52 -5.40 2.45 -5.02
CA GLU A 52 -6.02 2.27 -3.71
C GLU A 52 -5.41 3.24 -2.71
N THR A 53 -6.24 4.00 -2.01
CA THR A 53 -5.77 4.93 -0.98
C THR A 53 -6.72 4.99 0.20
N TYR A 54 -6.16 5.28 1.38
CA TYR A 54 -6.97 5.54 2.58
C TYR A 54 -7.44 6.99 2.62
N ILE A 55 -6.52 7.96 2.53
CA ILE A 55 -6.86 9.38 2.51
C ILE A 55 -6.74 9.90 1.07
N PHE A 56 -7.77 10.63 0.66
CA PHE A 56 -7.77 11.42 -0.55
C PHE A 56 -8.37 12.79 -0.22
N ASN A 57 -7.52 13.80 -0.14
CA ASN A 57 -7.92 15.18 0.16
C ASN A 57 -8.05 16.02 -1.11
N ALA A 58 -8.70 17.18 -1.00
CA ALA A 58 -8.82 18.13 -2.09
C ALA A 58 -7.75 19.22 -1.99
N ASP A 59 -6.47 18.82 -1.97
CA ASP A 59 -5.30 19.69 -1.95
C ASP A 59 -4.62 19.78 -3.32
N PRO A 60 -3.64 20.69 -3.51
CA PRO A 60 -2.94 20.85 -4.78
C PRO A 60 -2.26 19.58 -5.27
N THR A 61 -1.60 18.82 -4.40
CA THR A 61 -0.89 17.59 -4.75
C THR A 61 -1.86 16.49 -5.21
N ALA A 62 -2.92 16.26 -4.45
CA ALA A 62 -3.95 15.30 -4.80
C ALA A 62 -4.71 15.67 -6.08
N ARG A 63 -4.85 16.98 -6.38
CA ARG A 63 -5.40 17.49 -7.64
C ARG A 63 -4.58 17.02 -8.84
N THR A 64 -3.25 17.08 -8.78
CA THR A 64 -2.40 16.65 -9.89
C THR A 64 -2.58 15.14 -10.19
N VAL A 65 -2.72 14.31 -9.16
CA VAL A 65 -3.01 12.88 -9.32
C VAL A 65 -4.41 12.65 -9.89
N ARG A 66 -5.43 13.36 -9.38
CA ARG A 66 -6.80 13.30 -9.94
C ARG A 66 -6.78 13.59 -11.44
N ASP A 67 -6.11 14.66 -11.82
CA ASP A 67 -6.05 15.12 -13.22
C ASP A 67 -5.32 14.09 -14.10
N ALA A 68 -4.26 13.44 -13.59
CA ALA A 68 -3.58 12.35 -14.29
C ALA A 68 -4.51 11.14 -14.50
N LEU A 69 -5.29 10.72 -13.48
CA LEU A 69 -6.29 9.66 -13.62
C LEU A 69 -7.33 9.99 -14.68
N MET A 70 -7.82 11.23 -14.70
CA MET A 70 -8.78 11.70 -15.69
C MET A 70 -8.19 11.69 -17.10
N ARG A 71 -6.92 12.16 -17.27
CA ARG A 71 -6.22 12.07 -18.56
C ARG A 71 -6.10 10.62 -19.04
N ALA A 72 -5.71 9.71 -18.15
CA ALA A 72 -5.59 8.29 -18.48
C ALA A 72 -6.94 7.72 -18.94
N ALA A 73 -8.02 7.99 -18.20
CA ALA A 73 -9.36 7.52 -18.56
C ALA A 73 -9.82 8.06 -19.92
N ARG A 74 -9.59 9.35 -20.21
CA ARG A 74 -9.93 9.96 -21.52
C ARG A 74 -9.14 9.35 -22.69
N ARG A 75 -7.94 8.81 -22.44
CA ARG A 75 -7.18 8.03 -23.44
C ARG A 75 -7.72 6.61 -23.64
N GLY A 76 -8.76 6.21 -22.91
CA GLY A 76 -9.33 4.86 -22.97
C GLY A 76 -8.68 3.85 -22.02
N VAL A 77 -7.77 4.29 -21.17
CA VAL A 77 -7.17 3.46 -20.11
C VAL A 77 -8.25 3.10 -19.08
N ARG A 78 -8.29 1.85 -18.66
CA ARG A 78 -9.21 1.39 -17.62
C ARG A 78 -8.73 1.85 -16.25
N VAL A 79 -9.25 2.95 -15.75
CA VAL A 79 -8.85 3.51 -14.46
C VAL A 79 -9.81 3.06 -13.36
N ARG A 80 -9.29 2.47 -12.30
CA ARG A 80 -10.01 2.01 -11.10
C ARG A 80 -9.43 2.68 -9.87
N LEU A 81 -10.23 3.52 -9.22
CA LEU A 81 -9.89 4.22 -7.99
C LEU A 81 -10.71 3.65 -6.83
N LEU A 82 -10.04 3.03 -5.87
CA LEU A 82 -10.65 2.54 -4.64
C LEU A 82 -10.24 3.43 -3.47
N ILE A 83 -11.19 4.15 -2.89
CA ILE A 83 -11.00 5.04 -1.76
C ILE A 83 -11.65 4.47 -0.50
N ASP A 84 -11.18 4.88 0.68
CA ASP A 84 -11.84 4.53 1.94
C ASP A 84 -12.98 5.51 2.26
N GLY A 85 -14.13 5.01 2.70
CA GLY A 85 -15.29 5.84 2.98
C GLY A 85 -15.13 6.82 4.15
N VAL A 86 -14.18 6.58 5.06
CA VAL A 86 -13.85 7.52 6.16
C VAL A 86 -12.69 8.43 5.76
N GLY A 87 -11.61 7.84 5.26
CA GLY A 87 -10.40 8.58 4.91
C GLY A 87 -10.59 9.59 3.77
N ALA A 88 -11.53 9.34 2.87
CA ALA A 88 -11.88 10.25 1.77
C ALA A 88 -13.19 11.03 2.01
N ARG A 89 -13.69 11.08 3.24
CA ARG A 89 -14.97 11.76 3.57
C ARG A 89 -14.99 13.27 3.27
N ALA A 90 -13.82 13.89 3.30
CA ALA A 90 -13.67 15.34 3.03
C ALA A 90 -13.52 15.64 1.53
N LEU A 91 -13.50 14.63 0.66
CA LEU A 91 -13.39 14.84 -0.77
C LEU A 91 -14.68 15.45 -1.32
N PRO A 92 -14.63 16.60 -2.03
CA PRO A 92 -15.81 17.22 -2.59
C PRO A 92 -16.53 16.31 -3.60
N ALA A 93 -17.86 16.28 -3.56
CA ALA A 93 -18.67 15.52 -4.51
C ALA A 93 -18.32 15.88 -5.97
N ALA A 94 -18.07 17.15 -6.27
CA ALA A 94 -17.67 17.61 -7.58
C ALA A 94 -16.38 16.94 -8.11
N TRP A 95 -15.45 16.52 -7.24
CA TRP A 95 -14.26 15.79 -7.65
C TRP A 95 -14.60 14.35 -8.05
N LEU A 96 -15.48 13.70 -7.30
CA LEU A 96 -15.95 12.35 -7.60
C LEU A 96 -16.75 12.33 -8.90
N ASP A 97 -17.58 13.34 -9.11
CA ASP A 97 -18.39 13.47 -10.33
C ASP A 97 -17.49 13.75 -11.56
N ALA A 98 -16.49 14.62 -11.42
CA ALA A 98 -15.52 14.89 -12.49
C ALA A 98 -14.73 13.61 -12.87
N LEU A 99 -14.27 12.82 -11.88
CA LEU A 99 -13.60 11.55 -12.11
C LEU A 99 -14.50 10.57 -12.88
N LYS A 100 -15.75 10.39 -12.43
CA LYS A 100 -16.73 9.50 -13.08
C LYS A 100 -17.06 9.95 -14.50
N THR A 101 -17.29 11.25 -14.70
CA THR A 101 -17.55 11.83 -16.02
C THR A 101 -16.38 11.63 -16.99
N ALA A 102 -15.14 11.66 -16.48
CA ALA A 102 -13.96 11.34 -17.28
C ALA A 102 -13.80 9.84 -17.58
N GLY A 103 -14.65 8.95 -17.04
CA GLY A 103 -14.60 7.51 -17.27
C GLY A 103 -13.79 6.75 -16.20
N VAL A 104 -13.41 7.39 -15.10
CA VAL A 104 -12.74 6.70 -13.96
C VAL A 104 -13.79 5.90 -13.19
N GLY A 105 -13.55 4.60 -13.03
CA GLY A 105 -14.32 3.77 -12.10
C GLY A 105 -13.93 4.12 -10.67
N VAL A 106 -14.89 4.60 -9.87
CA VAL A 106 -14.66 4.98 -8.47
C VAL A 106 -15.50 4.11 -7.55
N LEU A 107 -14.85 3.39 -6.62
CA LEU A 107 -15.51 2.64 -5.56
C LEU A 107 -15.08 3.16 -4.19
N SER A 108 -16.02 3.15 -3.24
CA SER A 108 -15.75 3.51 -1.85
C SER A 108 -15.78 2.26 -0.97
N TYR A 109 -14.66 1.93 -0.34
CA TYR A 109 -14.61 0.84 0.62
C TYR A 109 -15.38 1.22 1.89
N ARG A 110 -16.45 0.47 2.19
CA ARG A 110 -17.32 0.68 3.36
C ARG A 110 -17.75 2.15 3.50
N PRO A 111 -18.58 2.66 2.59
CA PRO A 111 -19.10 4.02 2.67
C PRO A 111 -19.87 4.23 3.96
N LEU A 112 -19.79 5.45 4.53
CA LEU A 112 -20.50 5.82 5.77
C LEU A 112 -21.97 6.20 5.50
N VAL A 113 -22.72 5.35 4.80
CA VAL A 113 -24.13 5.59 4.46
C VAL A 113 -25.03 4.57 5.13
N GLY A 114 -26.22 5.02 5.60
CA GLY A 114 -27.26 4.17 6.13
C GLY A 114 -26.83 3.34 7.36
N ARG A 115 -27.28 2.08 7.41
CA ARG A 115 -27.06 1.11 8.51
C ARG A 115 -25.58 0.81 8.81
N TRP A 116 -24.65 1.16 7.93
CA TRP A 116 -23.22 0.94 8.11
C TRP A 116 -22.59 1.89 9.13
N ARG A 117 -23.24 2.99 9.46
CA ARG A 117 -22.73 4.00 10.40
C ARG A 117 -22.53 3.46 11.83
N SER A 118 -23.34 2.51 12.26
CA SER A 118 -23.34 1.95 13.63
C SER A 118 -22.80 0.53 13.73
N ASN A 119 -22.28 -0.04 12.63
CA ASN A 119 -21.80 -1.42 12.62
C ASN A 119 -20.34 -1.49 13.12
N PRO A 120 -19.99 -2.33 14.12
CA PRO A 120 -18.60 -2.53 14.56
C PRO A 120 -17.65 -2.96 13.43
N LEU A 121 -18.15 -3.59 12.38
CA LEU A 121 -17.38 -3.90 11.18
C LEU A 121 -16.99 -2.65 10.38
N SER A 122 -17.66 -1.51 10.60
CA SER A 122 -17.32 -0.22 9.97
C SER A 122 -15.99 0.33 10.46
N LEU A 123 -15.47 -0.11 11.61
CA LEU A 123 -14.17 0.27 12.16
C LEU A 123 -12.98 -0.32 11.35
N ARG A 124 -13.23 -1.34 10.53
CA ARG A 124 -12.19 -1.93 9.69
C ARG A 124 -12.10 -1.17 8.38
N ARG A 125 -11.04 -0.38 8.23
CA ARG A 125 -10.82 0.54 7.11
C ARG A 125 -9.86 -0.02 6.06
N LEU A 126 -9.96 0.51 4.83
CA LEU A 126 -8.98 0.26 3.78
C LEU A 126 -7.74 1.10 4.05
N HIS A 127 -6.73 0.50 4.68
CA HIS A 127 -5.49 1.23 4.98
C HIS A 127 -4.35 0.91 4.00
N ARG A 128 -4.69 0.41 2.81
CA ARG A 128 -3.73 0.14 1.73
C ARG A 128 -3.46 1.42 0.93
N LYS A 129 -2.22 1.60 0.52
CA LYS A 129 -1.78 2.59 -0.44
C LYS A 129 -1.01 1.82 -1.50
N LEU A 130 -1.66 1.66 -2.64
CA LEU A 130 -1.20 0.77 -3.71
C LEU A 130 -1.61 1.35 -5.05
N ALA A 131 -0.66 1.46 -5.97
CA ALA A 131 -0.95 1.68 -7.37
C ALA A 131 -0.39 0.54 -8.21
N VAL A 132 -1.13 0.08 -9.21
CA VAL A 132 -0.65 -0.87 -10.23
C VAL A 132 -1.00 -0.33 -11.59
N ILE A 133 -0.02 -0.20 -12.44
CA ILE A 133 -0.14 0.37 -13.78
C ILE A 133 0.25 -0.69 -14.81
N ASP A 134 -0.68 -1.02 -15.72
CA ASP A 134 -0.52 -1.97 -16.83
C ASP A 134 0.03 -3.35 -16.42
N ALA A 135 -0.10 -3.73 -15.13
CA ALA A 135 0.57 -4.89 -14.54
C ALA A 135 2.10 -4.95 -14.82
N ARG A 136 2.74 -3.77 -14.99
CA ARG A 136 4.19 -3.60 -15.29
C ARG A 136 4.93 -2.87 -14.18
N ILE A 137 4.25 -1.98 -13.48
CA ILE A 137 4.79 -1.20 -12.36
C ILE A 137 3.77 -1.24 -11.23
N ALA A 138 4.24 -1.41 -10.00
CA ALA A 138 3.44 -1.17 -8.81
C ALA A 138 4.17 -0.20 -7.88
N LEU A 139 3.41 0.67 -7.20
CA LEU A 139 3.89 1.49 -6.09
C LEU A 139 3.16 1.02 -4.82
N VAL A 140 3.91 0.63 -3.81
CA VAL A 140 3.38 0.09 -2.55
C VAL A 140 4.03 0.82 -1.38
N GLY A 141 3.24 1.40 -0.48
CA GLY A 141 3.83 2.12 0.65
C GLY A 141 2.87 2.76 1.63
N GLY A 142 3.35 3.78 2.31
CA GLY A 142 2.62 4.56 3.30
C GLY A 142 1.90 5.77 2.73
N MET A 143 2.30 6.27 1.55
CA MET A 143 1.85 7.53 0.97
C MET A 143 0.36 7.53 0.62
N ASN A 144 -0.38 8.49 1.20
CA ASN A 144 -1.75 8.80 0.83
C ASN A 144 -1.80 9.86 -0.30
N LEU A 145 -2.99 10.11 -0.84
CA LEU A 145 -3.21 11.22 -1.78
C LEU A 145 -3.52 12.51 -0.99
N ILE A 146 -2.48 13.09 -0.45
CA ILE A 146 -2.52 14.28 0.42
C ILE A 146 -1.16 14.97 0.33
N ASP A 147 -1.16 16.29 0.40
CA ASP A 147 0.07 17.05 0.43
C ASP A 147 0.95 16.64 1.62
N ASP A 148 2.25 16.44 1.38
CA ASP A 148 3.19 16.08 2.43
C ASP A 148 3.51 17.25 3.35
N PHE A 149 3.36 18.47 2.84
CA PHE A 149 3.66 19.69 3.58
C PHE A 149 2.37 20.37 4.05
N GLU A 150 2.17 20.38 5.36
CA GLU A 150 1.06 21.06 6.02
C GLU A 150 1.66 22.16 6.93
N PRO A 151 1.92 23.36 6.40
CA PRO A 151 2.70 24.40 7.08
C PRO A 151 2.10 24.88 8.41
N VAL A 152 0.79 24.68 8.62
CA VAL A 152 0.10 25.02 9.88
C VAL A 152 0.43 24.05 11.01
N ARG A 153 0.89 22.83 10.68
CA ARG A 153 1.11 21.77 11.67
C ARG A 153 2.56 21.32 11.80
N PHE A 154 3.36 21.46 10.75
CA PHE A 154 4.70 20.89 10.70
C PHE A 154 5.67 21.84 9.99
N ASP A 155 6.85 22.01 10.57
CA ASP A 155 7.94 22.80 9.99
C ASP A 155 8.67 22.06 8.85
N ALA A 156 8.36 20.79 8.64
CA ALA A 156 8.98 19.93 7.63
C ALA A 156 7.95 19.01 6.97
N PRO A 157 8.21 18.53 5.73
CA PRO A 157 7.39 17.51 5.08
C PRO A 157 7.30 16.22 5.91
N ARG A 158 6.20 15.50 5.77
CA ARG A 158 6.04 14.16 6.39
C ARG A 158 7.07 13.20 5.84
N LEU A 159 7.78 12.51 6.74
CA LEU A 159 8.64 11.41 6.36
C LEU A 159 7.82 10.14 6.17
N ASP A 160 7.66 9.71 4.93
CA ASP A 160 7.00 8.46 4.58
C ASP A 160 7.69 7.84 3.36
N PHE A 161 7.43 6.56 3.12
CA PHE A 161 8.12 5.80 2.09
C PHE A 161 7.14 4.99 1.24
N SER A 162 7.49 4.86 -0.04
CA SER A 162 6.88 3.90 -0.96
C SER A 162 7.96 3.14 -1.72
N VAL A 163 7.61 1.98 -2.24
CA VAL A 163 8.49 1.17 -3.07
C VAL A 163 7.86 1.02 -4.45
N GLU A 164 8.58 1.44 -5.47
CA GLU A 164 8.27 1.06 -6.84
C GLU A 164 8.78 -0.34 -7.10
N VAL A 165 7.92 -1.18 -7.63
CA VAL A 165 8.17 -2.61 -7.87
C VAL A 165 7.99 -2.92 -9.34
N GLN A 166 8.99 -3.54 -9.95
CA GLN A 166 8.93 -4.20 -11.26
C GLN A 166 9.45 -5.62 -11.10
N GLY A 167 8.89 -6.59 -11.82
CA GLY A 167 9.36 -7.98 -11.74
C GLY A 167 8.26 -8.97 -11.41
N PRO A 168 8.60 -10.25 -11.17
CA PRO A 168 7.66 -11.34 -10.95
C PRO A 168 6.68 -11.12 -9.78
N LEU A 169 7.06 -10.30 -8.79
CA LEU A 169 6.20 -9.96 -7.65
C LEU A 169 4.92 -9.21 -8.07
N LEU A 170 4.93 -8.54 -9.23
CA LEU A 170 3.77 -7.84 -9.80
C LEU A 170 2.56 -8.74 -9.96
N SER A 171 2.73 -10.00 -10.32
CA SER A 171 1.61 -10.95 -10.48
C SER A 171 0.77 -11.03 -9.20
N ARG A 172 1.43 -11.14 -8.04
CA ARG A 172 0.75 -11.19 -6.73
C ARG A 172 0.15 -9.86 -6.33
N ILE A 173 0.85 -8.76 -6.58
CA ILE A 173 0.37 -7.40 -6.25
C ILE A 173 -0.86 -7.07 -7.09
N HIS A 174 -0.79 -7.28 -8.40
CA HIS A 174 -1.88 -7.04 -9.35
C HIS A 174 -3.11 -7.89 -9.03
N GLN A 175 -2.92 -9.18 -8.79
CA GLN A 175 -4.01 -10.07 -8.41
C GLN A 175 -4.69 -9.60 -7.11
N SER A 176 -3.92 -9.15 -6.12
CA SER A 176 -4.44 -8.62 -4.86
C SER A 176 -5.29 -7.36 -5.06
N ALA A 177 -4.86 -6.42 -5.92
CA ALA A 177 -5.62 -5.22 -6.25
C ALA A 177 -6.94 -5.58 -6.97
N ARG A 178 -6.88 -6.46 -7.97
CA ARG A 178 -8.06 -6.91 -8.72
C ARG A 178 -9.07 -7.63 -7.83
N ASN A 179 -8.61 -8.52 -6.97
CA ASN A 179 -9.49 -9.27 -6.06
C ASN A 179 -10.22 -8.34 -5.10
N LEU A 180 -9.52 -7.33 -4.53
CA LEU A 180 -10.16 -6.37 -3.64
C LEU A 180 -11.16 -5.49 -4.39
N TRP A 181 -10.78 -4.98 -5.57
CA TRP A 181 -11.70 -4.22 -6.42
C TRP A 181 -12.98 -5.00 -6.70
N TRP A 182 -12.85 -6.25 -7.16
CA TRP A 182 -13.99 -7.10 -7.47
C TRP A 182 -14.88 -7.34 -6.24
N LEU A 183 -14.27 -7.63 -5.08
CA LEU A 183 -15.02 -7.85 -3.84
C LEU A 183 -15.85 -6.61 -3.47
N VAL A 184 -15.27 -5.41 -3.59
CA VAL A 184 -15.96 -4.16 -3.27
C VAL A 184 -17.04 -3.86 -4.31
N ALA A 185 -16.78 -4.05 -5.59
CA ALA A 185 -17.75 -3.87 -6.65
C ALA A 185 -18.98 -4.78 -6.47
N LEU A 186 -18.76 -6.04 -6.08
CA LEU A 186 -19.84 -6.98 -5.78
C LEU A 186 -20.71 -6.50 -4.61
N THR A 187 -20.09 -5.99 -3.53
CA THR A 187 -20.84 -5.48 -2.37
C THR A 187 -21.66 -4.22 -2.67
N GLN A 188 -21.34 -3.50 -3.75
CA GLN A 188 -22.03 -2.28 -4.17
C GLN A 188 -22.96 -2.52 -5.37
N LEU A 189 -23.16 -3.79 -5.77
CA LEU A 189 -23.99 -4.17 -6.93
C LEU A 189 -23.55 -3.45 -8.22
N GLN A 190 -22.29 -3.05 -8.31
CA GLN A 190 -21.73 -2.46 -9.52
C GLN A 190 -21.12 -3.58 -10.38
N PRO A 191 -21.66 -3.87 -11.56
CA PRO A 191 -21.13 -4.93 -12.40
C PRO A 191 -19.74 -4.54 -12.91
N ASP A 192 -18.71 -5.09 -12.29
CA ASP A 192 -17.38 -5.08 -12.90
C ASP A 192 -17.39 -6.16 -13.99
N ARG A 193 -17.68 -5.75 -15.23
CA ARG A 193 -17.51 -6.64 -16.36
C ARG A 193 -16.05 -7.03 -16.40
N ARG A 194 -15.74 -8.24 -15.93
CA ARG A 194 -14.39 -8.83 -15.95
C ARG A 194 -13.89 -8.85 -17.40
N LYS A 195 -13.26 -7.76 -17.82
CA LYS A 195 -12.43 -7.83 -19.01
C LYS A 195 -11.23 -8.71 -18.66
N ALA A 196 -10.71 -9.42 -19.66
CA ALA A 196 -9.55 -10.31 -19.49
C ALA A 196 -8.47 -9.66 -18.62
N ALA A 197 -7.84 -10.47 -17.77
CA ALA A 197 -6.73 -9.99 -16.96
C ALA A 197 -5.62 -9.49 -17.88
N VAL A 198 -5.02 -8.36 -17.53
CA VAL A 198 -3.76 -7.95 -18.15
C VAL A 198 -2.70 -8.92 -17.65
N GLU A 199 -1.99 -9.55 -18.57
CA GLU A 199 -0.87 -10.41 -18.20
C GLU A 199 0.29 -9.55 -17.69
N PRO A 200 0.80 -9.82 -16.49
CA PRO A 200 1.92 -9.08 -15.96
C PRO A 200 3.15 -9.24 -16.85
N SER A 201 3.81 -8.11 -17.13
CA SER A 201 5.05 -8.11 -17.89
C SER A 201 6.08 -7.19 -17.22
N TRP A 202 7.34 -7.57 -17.24
CA TRP A 202 8.43 -6.83 -16.59
C TRP A 202 9.77 -7.07 -17.29
N PRO A 203 10.75 -6.16 -17.08
CA PRO A 203 12.13 -6.40 -17.47
C PRO A 203 12.72 -7.61 -16.74
N THR A 204 13.61 -8.35 -17.40
CA THR A 204 14.20 -9.60 -16.87
C THR A 204 15.47 -9.37 -16.04
N ASP A 205 15.90 -8.14 -15.86
CA ASP A 205 17.18 -7.75 -15.26
C ASP A 205 17.10 -7.43 -13.75
N GLY A 206 16.04 -7.82 -13.09
CA GLY A 206 15.88 -7.62 -11.66
C GLY A 206 16.72 -8.58 -10.81
N HIS A 207 17.34 -8.10 -9.73
CA HIS A 207 18.20 -8.91 -8.86
C HIS A 207 17.66 -9.07 -7.44
N VAL A 208 16.60 -8.33 -7.10
CA VAL A 208 16.10 -8.28 -5.73
C VAL A 208 15.16 -9.46 -5.47
N ARG A 209 15.37 -10.11 -4.32
CA ARG A 209 14.44 -11.09 -3.78
C ARG A 209 13.50 -10.41 -2.80
N ALA A 210 12.22 -10.37 -3.10
CA ALA A 210 11.21 -9.67 -2.32
C ALA A 210 9.94 -10.50 -2.14
N ALA A 211 9.15 -10.15 -1.13
CA ALA A 211 7.85 -10.75 -0.87
C ALA A 211 6.78 -9.68 -0.67
N PHE A 212 5.61 -9.92 -1.20
CA PHE A 212 4.44 -9.10 -0.96
C PHE A 212 3.62 -9.70 0.18
N VAL A 213 3.45 -8.94 1.26
CA VAL A 213 2.72 -9.37 2.45
C VAL A 213 1.41 -8.60 2.53
N VAL A 214 0.32 -9.32 2.58
CA VAL A 214 -1.02 -8.74 2.70
C VAL A 214 -1.52 -8.93 4.13
N ARG A 215 -2.20 -7.93 4.66
CA ARG A 215 -3.04 -8.08 5.84
C ARG A 215 -4.50 -7.92 5.44
N ASP A 216 -5.28 -8.95 5.68
CA ASP A 216 -6.74 -8.92 5.57
C ASP A 216 -7.42 -9.23 6.92
N ASN A 217 -8.74 -9.32 6.90
CA ASN A 217 -9.52 -9.58 8.11
C ASN A 217 -9.84 -11.06 8.34
N PHE A 218 -9.38 -11.96 7.45
CA PHE A 218 -9.74 -13.37 7.45
C PHE A 218 -8.51 -14.26 7.54
N ALA A 219 -7.87 -14.55 6.42
CA ALA A 219 -6.77 -15.49 6.33
C ALA A 219 -5.41 -14.91 6.73
N HIS A 220 -5.19 -13.61 6.49
CA HIS A 220 -3.89 -12.94 6.62
C HIS A 220 -3.81 -11.94 7.78
N ARG A 221 -4.55 -12.19 8.86
CA ARG A 221 -4.72 -11.23 9.99
C ARG A 221 -3.43 -10.86 10.69
N ARG A 222 -2.42 -11.73 10.70
CA ARG A 222 -1.16 -11.61 11.44
C ARG A 222 0.09 -11.74 10.59
N ASP A 223 -0.02 -11.73 9.28
CA ASP A 223 1.13 -12.04 8.42
C ASP A 223 2.19 -10.96 8.50
N ILE A 224 1.81 -9.68 8.49
CA ILE A 224 2.75 -8.56 8.72
C ILE A 224 3.39 -8.66 10.11
N GLU A 225 2.60 -8.94 11.16
CA GLU A 225 3.11 -9.10 12.53
C GLU A 225 4.14 -10.25 12.61
N ARG A 226 3.88 -11.38 11.95
CA ARG A 226 4.81 -12.51 11.89
C ARG A 226 6.13 -12.15 11.23
N VAL A 227 6.08 -11.39 10.13
CA VAL A 227 7.29 -10.93 9.43
C VAL A 227 8.13 -10.02 10.32
N TYR A 228 7.50 -9.06 11.01
CA TYR A 228 8.21 -8.22 11.99
C TYR A 228 8.80 -9.05 13.13
N HIS A 229 8.06 -9.99 13.70
CA HIS A 229 8.56 -10.87 14.76
C HIS A 229 9.77 -11.68 14.30
N ALA A 230 9.76 -12.17 13.06
CA ALA A 230 10.88 -12.88 12.48
C ALA A 230 12.12 -11.98 12.32
N ALA A 231 11.93 -10.77 11.78
CA ALA A 231 12.99 -9.80 11.60
C ALA A 231 13.67 -9.45 12.94
N LEU A 232 12.86 -9.14 13.97
CA LEU A 232 13.36 -8.82 15.31
C LEU A 232 14.11 -10.00 15.97
N ALA A 233 13.62 -11.22 15.77
CA ALA A 233 14.27 -12.42 16.30
C ALA A 233 15.59 -12.74 15.63
N LEU A 234 15.75 -12.39 14.35
CA LEU A 234 16.92 -12.68 13.52
C LEU A 234 17.95 -11.55 13.47
N ALA A 235 17.59 -10.36 13.92
CA ALA A 235 18.48 -9.20 13.95
C ALA A 235 19.74 -9.50 14.77
N ARG A 236 20.92 -9.04 14.28
CA ARG A 236 22.23 -9.28 14.87
C ARG A 236 22.95 -8.01 15.26
N ASP A 237 22.83 -6.96 14.45
CA ASP A 237 23.62 -5.75 14.60
C ASP A 237 22.77 -4.58 15.04
N GLU A 238 21.67 -4.29 14.31
CA GLU A 238 20.83 -3.13 14.56
C GLU A 238 19.35 -3.40 14.27
N ILE A 239 18.49 -2.74 15.05
CA ILE A 239 17.05 -2.58 14.81
C ILE A 239 16.77 -1.08 14.87
N LEU A 240 16.33 -0.50 13.73
CA LEU A 240 15.88 0.88 13.65
C LEU A 240 14.39 0.88 13.30
N ILE A 241 13.55 1.50 14.14
CA ILE A 241 12.11 1.61 13.95
C ILE A 241 11.73 3.08 14.00
N ALA A 242 11.16 3.60 12.90
CA ALA A 242 10.51 4.90 12.84
C ALA A 242 9.01 4.68 12.68
N ASN A 243 8.22 5.13 13.66
CA ASN A 243 6.76 4.93 13.64
C ASN A 243 6.05 5.98 14.48
N ALA A 244 5.12 6.73 13.86
CA ALA A 244 4.35 7.77 14.56
C ALA A 244 3.43 7.18 15.64
N TYR A 245 2.85 5.98 15.42
CA TYR A 245 1.89 5.33 16.33
C TYR A 245 2.45 4.02 16.85
N PHE A 246 3.52 4.10 17.67
CA PHE A 246 4.22 2.93 18.16
C PHE A 246 3.52 2.32 19.39
N LEU A 247 2.58 1.41 19.16
CA LEU A 247 1.83 0.67 20.18
C LEU A 247 2.13 -0.84 20.09
N PRO A 248 3.34 -1.28 20.40
CA PRO A 248 3.75 -2.66 20.25
C PRO A 248 3.09 -3.57 21.28
N GLY A 249 2.55 -4.70 20.83
CA GLY A 249 2.03 -5.75 21.70
C GLY A 249 3.11 -6.39 22.60
N ARG A 250 2.69 -7.17 23.61
CA ARG A 250 3.62 -7.81 24.57
C ARG A 250 4.72 -8.63 23.88
N ARG A 251 4.37 -9.42 22.86
CA ARG A 251 5.31 -10.28 22.13
C ARG A 251 6.37 -9.45 21.39
N PHE A 252 5.96 -8.36 20.73
CA PHE A 252 6.87 -7.46 20.02
C PHE A 252 7.88 -6.81 20.98
N ARG A 253 7.40 -6.27 22.13
CA ARG A 253 8.26 -5.70 23.17
C ARG A 253 9.27 -6.72 23.72
N ASN A 254 8.83 -7.96 23.96
CA ASN A 254 9.70 -9.02 24.43
C ASN A 254 10.81 -9.36 23.40
N LEU A 255 10.48 -9.31 22.08
CA LEU A 255 11.47 -9.56 21.04
C LEU A 255 12.51 -8.42 20.97
N LEU A 256 12.10 -7.16 21.13
CA LEU A 256 13.05 -6.03 21.23
C LEU A 256 13.98 -6.19 22.44
N ARG A 257 13.43 -6.49 23.63
CA ARG A 257 14.25 -6.73 24.83
C ARG A 257 15.23 -7.88 24.63
N LYS A 258 14.81 -8.99 24.02
CA LYS A 258 15.66 -10.14 23.72
C LYS A 258 16.74 -9.78 22.69
N ALA A 259 16.43 -8.93 21.70
CA ALA A 259 17.43 -8.45 20.75
C ALA A 259 18.49 -7.58 21.45
N ALA A 260 18.09 -6.62 22.28
CA ALA A 260 19.00 -5.80 23.07
C ALA A 260 19.87 -6.64 24.01
N ALA A 261 19.29 -7.65 24.68
CA ALA A 261 20.04 -8.58 25.53
C ALA A 261 21.06 -9.44 24.76
N ARG A 262 20.92 -9.58 23.44
CA ARG A 262 21.93 -10.22 22.57
C ARG A 262 23.01 -9.26 22.07
N GLY A 263 22.96 -7.97 22.49
CA GLY A 263 23.90 -6.94 22.03
C GLY A 263 23.44 -6.21 20.75
N VAL A 264 22.23 -6.44 20.27
CA VAL A 264 21.69 -5.72 19.10
C VAL A 264 21.36 -4.28 19.49
N ARG A 265 21.86 -3.31 18.74
CA ARG A 265 21.50 -1.89 18.92
C ARG A 265 20.04 -1.67 18.53
N VAL A 266 19.23 -1.16 19.46
CA VAL A 266 17.79 -0.90 19.21
C VAL A 266 17.53 0.58 19.32
N SER A 267 17.12 1.20 18.20
CA SER A 267 16.77 2.61 18.09
C SER A 267 15.30 2.77 17.70
N LEU A 268 14.57 3.58 18.46
CA LEU A 268 13.16 3.87 18.22
C LEU A 268 12.97 5.36 18.00
N LEU A 269 12.49 5.75 16.82
CA LEU A 269 12.04 7.10 16.51
C LEU A 269 10.52 7.09 16.54
N VAL A 270 9.94 7.78 17.52
CA VAL A 270 8.49 7.87 17.71
C VAL A 270 8.06 9.32 17.73
N GLN A 271 6.81 9.59 17.35
CA GLN A 271 6.26 10.93 17.42
C GLN A 271 6.12 11.35 18.89
N GLY A 272 6.69 12.51 19.25
CA GLY A 272 6.50 13.13 20.54
C GLY A 272 5.10 13.72 20.72
N ARG A 273 4.85 14.36 21.85
CA ARG A 273 3.65 15.18 22.05
C ARG A 273 3.75 16.42 21.16
N THR A 274 2.77 16.61 20.32
CA THR A 274 2.50 17.88 19.63
C THR A 274 1.60 18.74 20.50
#